data_ddd25ff21735d9d5c90faa8945a7f3c1
#
_entry.id   ddd25ff21735d9d5c90faa8945a7f3c1
#
_cell.length_a   1.000
_cell.length_b   1.000
_cell.length_c   1.000
_cell.angle_alpha   90.00
_cell.angle_beta   90.00
_cell.angle_gamma   90.00
#
_symmetry.space_group_name_H-M   'P 1'
#
loop_
_entity.id
_entity.type
_entity.pdbx_description
1 polymer ?
#
loop_
_entity_poly.entity_id
_entity_poly.type
_entity_poly.pdbx_seq_one_letter_code
_entity_poly.pdbx_strand_id
1 'polypeptide(L)'
;MHNTNHISIWKPLSNRPFRLLWTANIVSLIGTWTHEVGASWLMTSLTLSPFMVAMVQTATTLPFFLFSLPAGAMADIFDRRRLLIFTQLLMLTAALLLGITTIFFKITPFILLTFTFFLSLGASINAPAWQSIIPELVSRKELVSAITLGSVSFNIARVAGPALGGLIVAA
;
A
#
# COMPACT_ATOMS: atom_id res chain seq x y z
N MET A 1 32.44 5.36 -28.78
CA MET A 1 31.55 4.20 -28.66
C MET A 1 31.10 4.08 -27.21
N HIS A 2 29.89 4.58 -26.89
CA HIS A 2 29.33 4.48 -25.53
C HIS A 2 28.82 3.06 -25.36
N ASN A 3 29.57 2.27 -24.61
CA ASN A 3 29.15 0.93 -24.22
C ASN A 3 28.06 1.05 -23.17
N THR A 4 26.82 1.24 -23.59
CA THR A 4 25.64 1.17 -22.72
C THR A 4 25.48 -0.29 -22.31
N ASN A 5 26.18 -0.70 -21.26
CA ASN A 5 25.88 -1.94 -20.57
C ASN A 5 24.41 -1.86 -20.13
N HIS A 6 23.49 -2.42 -20.91
CA HIS A 6 22.10 -2.57 -20.56
C HIS A 6 22.02 -3.45 -19.31
N ILE A 7 21.97 -2.79 -18.14
CA ILE A 7 21.74 -3.48 -16.88
C ILE A 7 20.32 -4.04 -16.96
N SER A 8 20.19 -5.34 -16.84
CA SER A 8 18.87 -6.00 -16.81
C SER A 8 17.98 -5.36 -15.74
N ILE A 9 16.73 -5.07 -16.09
CA ILE A 9 15.71 -4.52 -15.18
C ILE A 9 15.55 -5.41 -13.93
N TRP A 10 15.80 -6.70 -14.06
CA TRP A 10 15.69 -7.70 -12.99
C TRP A 10 16.89 -7.77 -12.05
N LYS A 11 18.00 -7.09 -12.38
CA LYS A 11 19.24 -7.16 -11.62
C LYS A 11 19.10 -6.77 -10.14
N PRO A 12 18.30 -5.75 -9.74
CA PRO A 12 18.08 -5.41 -8.33
C PRO A 12 17.52 -6.57 -7.51
N LEU A 13 16.76 -7.49 -8.12
CA LEU A 13 16.19 -8.66 -7.42
C LEU A 13 17.25 -9.71 -7.05
N SER A 14 18.46 -9.62 -7.56
CA SER A 14 19.59 -10.44 -7.10
C SER A 14 20.03 -10.06 -5.70
N ASN A 15 19.79 -8.83 -5.28
CA ASN A 15 20.00 -8.38 -3.91
C ASN A 15 18.87 -8.92 -3.00
N ARG A 16 19.22 -9.81 -2.06
CA ARG A 16 18.24 -10.45 -1.15
C ARG A 16 17.42 -9.45 -0.34
N PRO A 17 17.99 -8.43 0.34
CA PRO A 17 17.22 -7.40 1.03
C PRO A 17 16.22 -6.68 0.13
N PHE A 18 16.63 -6.23 -1.05
CA PHE A 18 15.74 -5.56 -2.00
C PHE A 18 14.61 -6.49 -2.46
N ARG A 19 14.93 -7.73 -2.82
CA ARG A 19 13.93 -8.72 -3.26
C ARG A 19 12.88 -8.99 -2.20
N LEU A 20 13.27 -9.20 -0.94
CA LEU A 20 12.34 -9.44 0.17
C LEU A 20 11.42 -8.24 0.41
N LEU A 21 11.97 -7.03 0.45
CA LEU A 21 11.17 -5.82 0.60
C LEU A 21 10.27 -5.57 -0.61
N TRP A 22 10.76 -5.80 -1.81
CA TRP A 22 9.98 -5.63 -3.03
C TRP A 22 8.79 -6.62 -3.10
N THR A 23 8.99 -7.89 -2.75
CA THR A 23 7.91 -8.88 -2.71
C THR A 23 6.89 -8.55 -1.62
N ALA A 24 7.32 -8.15 -0.43
CA ALA A 24 6.43 -7.72 0.64
C ALA A 24 5.61 -6.49 0.21
N ASN A 25 6.24 -5.52 -0.44
CA ASN A 25 5.57 -4.31 -0.93
C ASN A 25 4.51 -4.61 -2.01
N ILE A 26 4.79 -5.51 -2.96
CA ILE A 26 3.79 -5.86 -4.00
C ILE A 26 2.58 -6.57 -3.39
N VAL A 27 2.78 -7.48 -2.44
CA VAL A 27 1.69 -8.14 -1.72
C VAL A 27 0.85 -7.13 -0.95
N SER A 28 1.50 -6.19 -0.23
CA SER A 28 0.82 -5.12 0.50
C SER A 28 0.02 -4.20 -0.44
N LEU A 29 0.60 -3.82 -1.59
CA LEU A 29 -0.09 -3.01 -2.60
C LEU A 29 -1.32 -3.72 -3.17
N ILE A 30 -1.22 -5.01 -3.51
CA ILE A 30 -2.36 -5.80 -3.99
C ILE A 30 -3.45 -5.83 -2.92
N GLY A 31 -3.09 -6.08 -1.65
CA GLY A 31 -4.04 -6.06 -0.53
C GLY A 31 -4.74 -4.70 -0.38
N THR A 32 -4.02 -3.59 -0.50
CA THR A 32 -4.58 -2.24 -0.43
C THR A 32 -5.61 -1.99 -1.53
N TRP A 33 -5.29 -2.33 -2.79
CA TRP A 33 -6.21 -2.18 -3.92
C TRP A 33 -7.42 -3.12 -3.84
N THR A 34 -7.22 -4.35 -3.32
CA THR A 34 -8.31 -5.31 -3.05
C THR A 34 -9.25 -4.77 -1.98
N HIS A 35 -8.68 -4.23 -0.87
CA HIS A 35 -9.45 -3.62 0.20
C HIS A 35 -10.31 -2.44 -0.29
N GLU A 36 -9.79 -1.59 -1.17
CA GLU A 36 -10.51 -0.41 -1.67
C GLU A 36 -11.81 -0.80 -2.38
N VAL A 37 -11.77 -1.85 -3.19
CA VAL A 37 -12.97 -2.40 -3.85
C VAL A 37 -13.91 -3.04 -2.83
N GLY A 38 -13.36 -3.89 -1.95
CA GLY A 38 -14.15 -4.56 -0.92
C GLY A 38 -14.82 -3.58 0.05
N ALA A 39 -14.13 -2.52 0.47
CA ALA A 39 -14.67 -1.50 1.35
C ALA A 39 -15.79 -0.69 0.68
N SER A 40 -15.62 -0.33 -0.60
CA SER A 40 -16.63 0.38 -1.35
C SER A 40 -17.89 -0.47 -1.52
N TRP A 41 -17.73 -1.73 -1.88
CA TRP A 41 -18.86 -2.67 -2.01
C TRP A 41 -19.55 -2.93 -0.65
N LEU A 42 -18.75 -3.21 0.40
CA LEU A 42 -19.30 -3.45 1.73
C LEU A 42 -20.09 -2.23 2.24
N MET A 43 -19.60 -1.01 1.97
CA MET A 43 -20.34 0.21 2.33
C MET A 43 -21.71 0.27 1.65
N THR A 44 -21.82 -0.12 0.36
CA THR A 44 -23.12 -0.13 -0.33
C THR A 44 -24.09 -1.15 0.24
N SER A 45 -23.60 -2.26 0.81
CA SER A 45 -24.41 -3.25 1.51
C SER A 45 -24.85 -2.82 2.90
N LEU A 46 -24.07 -1.95 3.57
CA LEU A 46 -24.34 -1.45 4.92
C LEU A 46 -25.30 -0.25 4.95
N THR A 47 -25.34 0.53 3.87
CA THR A 47 -26.16 1.76 3.85
C THR A 47 -26.58 2.14 2.44
N LEU A 48 -27.78 2.69 2.31
CA LEU A 48 -28.31 3.28 1.07
C LEU A 48 -27.85 4.73 0.86
N SER A 49 -27.05 5.31 1.77
CA SER A 49 -26.62 6.70 1.69
C SER A 49 -25.44 6.85 0.72
N PRO A 50 -25.61 7.56 -0.42
CA PRO A 50 -24.50 7.85 -1.34
C PRO A 50 -23.37 8.65 -0.67
N PHE A 51 -23.70 9.46 0.32
CA PHE A 51 -22.73 10.20 1.11
C PHE A 51 -21.76 9.27 1.87
N MET A 52 -22.26 8.20 2.49
CA MET A 52 -21.42 7.25 3.21
C MET A 52 -20.51 6.45 2.24
N VAL A 53 -21.00 6.14 1.06
CA VAL A 53 -20.17 5.50 0.01
C VAL A 53 -19.05 6.44 -0.44
N ALA A 54 -19.34 7.73 -0.64
CA ALA A 54 -18.33 8.74 -0.96
C ALA A 54 -17.30 8.93 0.18
N MET A 55 -17.72 8.76 1.44
CA MET A 55 -16.83 8.86 2.61
C MET A 55 -15.74 7.76 2.60
N VAL A 56 -15.93 6.62 1.94
CA VAL A 56 -14.88 5.61 1.77
C VAL A 56 -13.70 6.22 1.01
N GLN A 57 -13.97 6.92 -0.09
CA GLN A 57 -12.93 7.60 -0.86
C GLN A 57 -12.25 8.71 -0.03
N THR A 58 -13.02 9.43 0.77
CA THR A 58 -12.46 10.44 1.69
C THR A 58 -11.55 9.79 2.73
N ALA A 59 -11.97 8.68 3.35
CA ALA A 59 -11.16 7.94 4.31
C ALA A 59 -9.87 7.38 3.70
N THR A 60 -9.89 7.06 2.41
CA THR A 60 -8.70 6.60 1.67
C THR A 60 -7.74 7.74 1.32
N THR A 61 -8.25 8.90 0.89
CA THR A 61 -7.42 9.99 0.36
C THR A 61 -6.99 11.01 1.42
N LEU A 62 -7.82 11.24 2.43
CA LEU A 62 -7.56 12.23 3.47
C LEU A 62 -6.24 12.01 4.22
N PRO A 63 -5.85 10.78 4.63
CA PRO A 63 -4.55 10.55 5.25
C PRO A 63 -3.37 10.96 4.34
N PHE A 64 -3.44 10.67 3.05
CA PHE A 64 -2.41 11.10 2.10
C PHE A 64 -2.30 12.63 2.04
N PHE A 65 -3.42 13.33 2.00
CA PHE A 65 -3.43 14.79 1.99
C PHE A 65 -2.85 15.38 3.28
N LEU A 66 -3.25 14.89 4.45
CA LEU A 66 -2.82 15.43 5.74
C LEU A 66 -1.39 15.03 6.11
N PHE A 67 -0.97 13.81 5.76
CA PHE A 67 0.29 13.24 6.26
C PHE A 67 1.39 13.16 5.20
N SER A 68 1.17 13.53 3.93
CA SER A 68 2.21 13.50 2.89
C SER A 68 3.46 14.30 3.25
N LEU A 69 3.29 15.53 3.75
CA LEU A 69 4.41 16.38 4.16
C LEU A 69 5.06 15.88 5.47
N PRO A 70 4.32 15.63 6.57
CA PRO A 70 4.90 15.01 7.77
C PRO A 70 5.57 13.66 7.50
N ALA A 71 4.98 12.82 6.66
CA ALA A 71 5.54 11.50 6.32
C ALA A 71 6.88 11.61 5.58
N GLY A 72 7.04 12.59 4.69
CA GLY A 72 8.33 12.90 4.06
C GLY A 72 9.39 13.28 5.10
N ALA A 73 9.07 14.20 6.01
CA ALA A 73 9.98 14.59 7.09
C ALA A 73 10.30 13.41 8.03
N MET A 74 9.33 12.55 8.33
CA MET A 74 9.55 11.34 9.11
C MET A 74 10.52 10.37 8.41
N ALA A 75 10.40 10.18 7.10
CA ALA A 75 11.29 9.33 6.32
C ALA A 75 12.74 9.85 6.25
N ASP A 76 12.94 11.16 6.46
CA ASP A 76 14.27 11.77 6.51
C ASP A 76 14.90 11.69 7.91
N ILE A 77 14.10 11.80 8.99
CA ILE A 77 14.56 11.85 10.38
C ILE A 77 14.70 10.44 10.99
N PHE A 78 13.75 9.55 10.72
CA PHE A 78 13.71 8.23 11.32
C PHE A 78 14.42 7.17 10.47
N ASP A 79 14.85 6.10 11.14
CA ASP A 79 15.34 4.90 10.44
C ASP A 79 14.27 4.34 9.52
N ARG A 80 14.55 4.37 8.21
CA ARG A 80 13.59 4.01 7.14
C ARG A 80 13.09 2.57 7.26
N ARG A 81 13.95 1.66 7.72
CA ARG A 81 13.58 0.27 7.94
C ARG A 81 12.58 0.12 9.09
N ARG A 82 12.83 0.83 10.19
CA ARG A 82 11.89 0.81 11.34
C ARG A 82 10.56 1.43 10.96
N LEU A 83 10.59 2.51 10.20
CA LEU A 83 9.38 3.18 9.71
C LEU A 83 8.56 2.26 8.80
N LEU A 84 9.21 1.54 7.87
CA LEU A 84 8.55 0.54 7.02
C LEU A 84 7.93 -0.60 7.82
N ILE A 85 8.66 -1.13 8.82
CA ILE A 85 8.12 -2.21 9.68
C ILE A 85 6.92 -1.70 10.47
N PHE A 86 7.02 -0.52 11.06
CA PHE A 86 5.92 0.10 11.83
C PHE A 86 4.66 0.28 10.97
N THR A 87 4.80 0.87 9.78
CA THR A 87 3.66 1.09 8.87
C THR A 87 3.04 -0.21 8.39
N GLN A 88 3.85 -1.23 8.08
CA GLN A 88 3.34 -2.54 7.68
C GLN A 88 2.61 -3.26 8.83
N LEU A 89 3.13 -3.17 10.06
CA LEU A 89 2.45 -3.70 11.24
C LEU A 89 1.13 -2.96 11.51
N LEU A 90 1.11 -1.63 11.39
CA LEU A 90 -0.12 -0.84 11.52
C LEU A 90 -1.18 -1.29 10.51
N MET A 91 -0.79 -1.39 9.23
CA MET A 91 -1.70 -1.81 8.16
C MET A 91 -2.18 -3.26 8.37
N LEU A 92 -1.29 -4.18 8.72
CA LEU A 92 -1.63 -5.57 9.02
C LEU A 92 -2.61 -5.67 10.19
N THR A 93 -2.34 -4.95 11.28
CA THR A 93 -3.21 -4.94 12.46
C THR A 93 -4.59 -4.37 12.12
N ALA A 94 -4.64 -3.26 11.39
CA ALA A 94 -5.90 -2.66 10.95
C ALA A 94 -6.70 -3.61 10.05
N ALA A 95 -6.03 -4.27 9.09
CA ALA A 95 -6.67 -5.25 8.20
C ALA A 95 -7.20 -6.48 8.95
N LEU A 96 -6.42 -7.02 9.89
CA LEU A 96 -6.82 -8.16 10.72
C LEU A 96 -8.01 -7.82 11.62
N LEU A 97 -7.97 -6.66 12.28
CA LEU A 97 -9.07 -6.21 13.13
C LEU A 97 -10.34 -5.94 12.31
N LEU A 98 -10.21 -5.35 11.13
CA LEU A 98 -11.34 -5.18 10.22
C LEU A 98 -11.91 -6.55 9.80
N GLY A 99 -11.08 -7.51 9.42
CA GLY A 99 -11.50 -8.86 9.07
C GLY A 99 -12.22 -9.56 10.22
N ILE A 100 -11.66 -9.51 11.44
CA ILE A 100 -12.27 -10.09 12.64
C ILE A 100 -13.62 -9.42 12.94
N THR A 101 -13.68 -8.09 12.87
CA THR A 101 -14.93 -7.37 13.14
C THR A 101 -16.00 -7.66 12.08
N THR A 102 -15.61 -7.87 10.83
CA THR A 102 -16.54 -8.22 9.75
C THR A 102 -17.10 -9.62 9.89
N ILE A 103 -16.29 -10.58 10.37
CA ILE A 103 -16.71 -11.99 10.48
C ILE A 103 -17.48 -12.26 11.77
N PHE A 104 -17.04 -11.72 12.89
CA PHE A 104 -17.56 -12.09 14.22
C PHE A 104 -18.51 -11.05 14.83
N PHE A 105 -18.55 -9.83 14.32
CA PHE A 105 -19.37 -8.74 14.88
C PHE A 105 -20.20 -8.06 13.79
N LYS A 106 -21.20 -7.29 14.21
CA LYS A 106 -21.94 -6.42 13.28
C LYS A 106 -21.07 -5.23 12.88
N ILE A 107 -20.55 -5.27 11.67
CA ILE A 107 -19.82 -4.12 11.11
C ILE A 107 -20.78 -2.96 10.86
N THR A 108 -20.33 -1.75 11.18
CA THR A 108 -21.07 -0.52 10.90
C THR A 108 -20.30 0.35 9.90
N PRO A 109 -20.97 1.28 9.18
CA PRO A 109 -20.29 2.20 8.27
C PRO A 109 -19.12 2.95 8.92
N PHE A 110 -19.28 3.38 10.17
CA PHE A 110 -18.22 4.10 10.90
C PHE A 110 -17.02 3.23 11.24
N ILE A 111 -17.23 1.97 11.61
CA ILE A 111 -16.15 1.01 11.87
C ILE A 111 -15.35 0.79 10.57
N LEU A 112 -16.04 0.59 9.45
CA LEU A 112 -15.40 0.41 8.13
C LEU A 112 -14.57 1.65 7.76
N LEU A 113 -15.12 2.85 7.88
CA LEU A 113 -14.41 4.11 7.61
C LEU A 113 -13.18 4.28 8.50
N THR A 114 -13.29 3.94 9.78
CA THR A 114 -12.17 4.06 10.73
C THR A 114 -11.02 3.16 10.34
N PHE A 115 -11.26 1.88 10.06
CA PHE A 115 -10.19 0.97 9.63
C PHE A 115 -9.62 1.33 8.25
N THR A 116 -10.45 1.77 7.30
CA THR A 116 -10.00 2.28 6.00
C THR A 116 -9.08 3.48 6.18
N PHE A 117 -9.41 4.40 7.09
CA PHE A 117 -8.56 5.54 7.42
C PHE A 117 -7.19 5.10 7.98
N PHE A 118 -7.14 4.15 8.93
CA PHE A 118 -5.89 3.65 9.50
C PHE A 118 -5.03 2.89 8.47
N LEU A 119 -5.65 2.11 7.58
CA LEU A 119 -4.96 1.47 6.47
C LEU A 119 -4.30 2.49 5.55
N SER A 120 -5.05 3.53 5.18
CA SER A 120 -4.55 4.61 4.32
C SER A 120 -3.53 5.50 5.02
N LEU A 121 -3.64 5.69 6.33
CA LEU A 121 -2.62 6.37 7.14
C LEU A 121 -1.29 5.60 7.11
N GLY A 122 -1.33 4.29 7.31
CA GLY A 122 -0.16 3.44 7.17
C GLY A 122 0.46 3.53 5.77
N ALA A 123 -0.37 3.47 4.73
CA ALA A 123 0.08 3.57 3.34
C ALA A 123 0.70 4.94 3.02
N SER A 124 0.13 6.04 3.53
CA SER A 124 0.63 7.40 3.30
C SER A 124 2.02 7.64 3.90
N ILE A 125 2.34 7.01 5.03
CA ILE A 125 3.66 7.08 5.67
C ILE A 125 4.62 6.06 5.01
N ASN A 126 4.11 4.90 4.59
CA ASN A 126 4.90 3.86 3.94
C ASN A 126 5.49 4.33 2.60
N ALA A 127 4.74 5.09 1.80
CA ALA A 127 5.13 5.48 0.45
C ALA A 127 6.46 6.27 0.40
N PRO A 128 6.68 7.37 1.17
CA PRO A 128 7.96 8.07 1.17
C PRO A 128 9.10 7.25 1.80
N ALA A 129 8.82 6.45 2.83
CA ALA A 129 9.80 5.55 3.44
C ALA A 129 10.30 4.50 2.44
N TRP A 130 9.40 3.93 1.64
CA TRP A 130 9.75 3.01 0.55
C TRP A 130 10.65 3.66 -0.50
N GLN A 131 10.32 4.87 -0.95
CA GLN A 131 11.13 5.60 -1.93
C GLN A 131 12.51 5.94 -1.38
N SER A 132 12.62 6.30 -0.11
CA SER A 132 13.86 6.69 0.54
C SER A 132 14.80 5.52 0.82
N ILE A 133 14.30 4.28 0.99
CA ILE A 133 15.15 3.11 1.29
C ILE A 133 15.76 2.50 0.02
N ILE A 134 15.16 2.67 -1.15
CA ILE A 134 15.64 2.06 -2.40
C ILE A 134 17.11 2.38 -2.68
N PRO A 135 17.59 3.65 -2.60
CA PRO A 135 18.99 3.99 -2.86
C PRO A 135 20.00 3.35 -1.89
N GLU A 136 19.54 2.92 -0.71
CA GLU A 136 20.39 2.23 0.28
C GLU A 136 20.54 0.74 -0.02
N LEU A 137 19.57 0.16 -0.74
CA LEU A 137 19.50 -1.27 -1.00
C LEU A 137 20.16 -1.69 -2.31
N VAL A 138 20.31 -0.76 -3.25
CA VAL A 138 20.83 -1.06 -4.58
C VAL A 138 21.97 -0.12 -4.95
N SER A 139 22.85 -0.58 -5.86
CA SER A 139 23.92 0.27 -6.39
C SER A 139 23.34 1.43 -7.22
N ARG A 140 24.11 2.54 -7.34
CA ARG A 140 23.71 3.68 -8.19
C ARG A 140 23.39 3.28 -9.63
N LYS A 141 24.09 2.26 -10.16
CA LYS A 141 23.85 1.75 -11.51
C LYS A 141 22.52 1.01 -11.66
N GLU A 142 22.02 0.44 -10.57
CA GLU A 142 20.78 -0.35 -10.52
C GLU A 142 19.56 0.47 -10.08
N LEU A 143 19.79 1.72 -9.65
CA LEU A 143 18.73 2.57 -9.07
C LEU A 143 17.54 2.78 -10.03
N VAL A 144 17.82 3.07 -11.31
CA VAL A 144 16.77 3.24 -12.32
C VAL A 144 15.95 1.97 -12.47
N SER A 145 16.60 0.80 -12.53
CA SER A 145 15.92 -0.50 -12.62
C SER A 145 15.08 -0.80 -11.38
N ALA A 146 15.57 -0.45 -10.17
CA ALA A 146 14.84 -0.62 -8.93
C ALA A 146 13.57 0.27 -8.84
N ILE A 147 13.67 1.53 -9.27
CA ILE A 147 12.54 2.45 -9.37
C ILE A 147 11.52 1.94 -10.40
N THR A 148 12.00 1.46 -11.56
CA THR A 148 11.13 0.86 -12.58
C THR A 148 10.38 -0.36 -12.04
N LEU A 149 11.05 -1.25 -11.29
CA LEU A 149 10.39 -2.38 -10.62
C LEU A 149 9.33 -1.94 -9.63
N GLY A 150 9.55 -0.85 -8.90
CA GLY A 150 8.53 -0.24 -8.03
C GLY A 150 7.30 0.21 -8.80
N SER A 151 7.49 0.90 -9.93
CA SER A 151 6.40 1.33 -10.80
C SER A 151 5.65 0.15 -11.43
N VAL A 152 6.35 -0.90 -11.84
CA VAL A 152 5.75 -2.14 -12.35
C VAL A 152 4.88 -2.79 -11.27
N SER A 153 5.39 -2.90 -10.02
CA SER A 153 4.64 -3.45 -8.89
C SER A 153 3.35 -2.69 -8.63
N PHE A 154 3.43 -1.36 -8.63
CA PHE A 154 2.27 -0.49 -8.45
C PHE A 154 1.20 -0.71 -9.54
N ASN A 155 1.62 -0.78 -10.80
CA ASN A 155 0.69 -1.00 -11.91
C ASN A 155 0.09 -2.42 -11.90
N ILE A 156 0.86 -3.44 -11.55
CA ILE A 156 0.34 -4.81 -11.39
C ILE A 156 -0.69 -4.83 -10.26
N ALA A 157 -0.38 -4.24 -9.11
CA ALA A 157 -1.29 -4.21 -7.97
C ALA A 157 -2.58 -3.43 -8.30
N ARG A 158 -2.48 -2.33 -9.03
CA ARG A 158 -3.63 -1.52 -9.48
C ARG A 158 -4.59 -2.27 -10.41
N VAL A 159 -4.10 -3.26 -11.15
CA VAL A 159 -4.93 -4.12 -12.01
C VAL A 159 -5.40 -5.37 -11.27
N ALA A 160 -4.47 -6.06 -10.61
CA ALA A 160 -4.75 -7.33 -9.94
C ALA A 160 -5.60 -7.16 -8.67
N GLY A 161 -5.39 -6.09 -7.90
CA GLY A 161 -6.12 -5.84 -6.66
C GLY A 161 -7.63 -5.72 -6.87
N PRO A 162 -8.11 -4.81 -7.72
CA PRO A 162 -9.54 -4.70 -8.02
C PRO A 162 -10.14 -5.97 -8.63
N ALA A 163 -9.38 -6.68 -9.49
CA ALA A 163 -9.84 -7.95 -10.04
C ALA A 163 -10.06 -9.00 -8.96
N LEU A 164 -9.12 -9.14 -8.02
CA LEU A 164 -9.25 -10.03 -6.87
C LEU A 164 -10.38 -9.57 -5.94
N GLY A 165 -10.49 -8.28 -5.67
CA GLY A 165 -11.58 -7.71 -4.88
C GLY A 165 -12.94 -8.01 -5.47
N GLY A 166 -13.10 -7.83 -6.78
CA GLY A 166 -14.33 -8.15 -7.50
C GLY A 166 -14.68 -9.65 -7.45
N LEU A 167 -13.68 -10.53 -7.61
CA LEU A 167 -13.89 -11.99 -7.50
C LEU A 167 -14.32 -12.39 -6.08
N ILE A 168 -13.70 -11.84 -5.04
CA ILE A 168 -14.06 -12.12 -3.64
C ILE A 168 -15.49 -11.66 -3.33
N VAL A 169 -15.89 -10.51 -3.87
CA VAL A 169 -17.24 -9.96 -3.69
C VAL A 169 -18.31 -10.76 -4.46
N ALA A 170 -17.94 -11.36 -5.58
CA ALA A 170 -18.86 -12.15 -6.41
C ALA A 170 -19.06 -13.61 -5.93
N ALA A 171 -18.18 -14.12 -5.03
CA ALA A 171 -18.24 -15.47 -4.48
C ALA A 171 -19.15 -15.55 -3.24
#